data_5b510da028579dc2701ad4d432579dfe
#
_entry.id   5b510da028579dc2701ad4d432579dfe
#
_cell.length_a   1.000
_cell.length_b   1.000
_cell.length_c   1.000
_cell.angle_alpha   90.00
_cell.angle_beta   90.00
_cell.angle_gamma   90.00
#
_symmetry.space_group_name_H-M   'P 1'
#
loop_
_entity.id
_entity.type
_entity.pdbx_description
1 polymer ?
#
loop_
_entity_poly.entity_id
_entity_poly.type
_entity_poly.pdbx_seq_one_letter_code
_entity_poly.pdbx_strand_id
1 'polypeptide(L)'
;MTLRLATPLDVSAIGDLGRRAFVAKFGHLYSAANLARFLDDSHAETVVAAQIGRTDMRVAVIEQDGAIASFCKLVRASSLPRHTQALTPAEIKQLYTDPALIGRGHGARLMDWALAQARDWGADEMQLSVYAHNPEAQKFYRRYGLDKVADIEFWVGDHCDPEFMFAGPV
;
A
#
# COMPACT_ATOMS: atom_id res chain seq x y z
N MET A 1 12.13 15.41 -8.12
CA MET A 1 11.50 14.22 -7.51
C MET A 1 12.00 14.06 -6.08
N THR A 2 11.13 14.29 -5.07
CA THR A 2 11.45 14.31 -3.65
C THR A 2 10.60 13.28 -2.91
N LEU A 3 11.22 12.46 -2.04
CA LEU A 3 10.53 11.56 -1.11
C LEU A 3 10.48 12.25 0.26
N ARG A 4 9.31 12.32 0.86
CA ARG A 4 9.08 12.90 2.18
C ARG A 4 7.88 12.25 2.88
N LEU A 5 7.74 12.46 4.17
CA LEU A 5 6.50 12.11 4.86
C LEU A 5 5.35 13.02 4.40
N ALA A 6 4.16 12.47 4.37
CA ALA A 6 2.95 13.21 4.10
C ALA A 6 2.61 14.14 5.25
N THR A 7 1.99 15.25 4.90
CA THR A 7 1.46 16.26 5.83
C THR A 7 -0.07 16.39 5.64
N PRO A 8 -0.80 17.07 6.51
CA PRO A 8 -2.22 17.34 6.30
C PRO A 8 -2.54 18.06 4.98
N LEU A 9 -1.59 18.77 4.39
CA LEU A 9 -1.76 19.44 3.09
C LEU A 9 -1.81 18.45 1.91
N ASP A 10 -1.37 17.22 2.10
CA ASP A 10 -1.33 16.19 1.05
C ASP A 10 -2.59 15.32 1.02
N VAL A 11 -3.52 15.51 1.96
CA VAL A 11 -4.70 14.63 2.16
C VAL A 11 -5.50 14.46 0.88
N SER A 12 -5.90 15.55 0.24
CA SER A 12 -6.70 15.51 -0.99
C SER A 12 -5.95 14.83 -2.14
N ALA A 13 -4.68 15.20 -2.35
CA ALA A 13 -3.86 14.63 -3.42
C ALA A 13 -3.62 13.12 -3.24
N ILE A 14 -3.40 12.64 -2.01
CA ILE A 14 -3.25 11.21 -1.70
C ILE A 14 -4.57 10.46 -1.94
N GLY A 15 -5.71 11.03 -1.50
CA GLY A 15 -7.04 10.46 -1.71
C GLY A 15 -7.34 10.30 -3.20
N ASP A 16 -7.13 11.35 -3.97
CA ASP A 16 -7.37 11.36 -5.42
C ASP A 16 -6.45 10.39 -6.17
N LEU A 17 -5.17 10.36 -5.82
CA LEU A 17 -4.23 9.41 -6.42
C LEU A 17 -4.62 7.97 -6.09
N GLY A 18 -5.00 7.68 -4.84
CA GLY A 18 -5.44 6.35 -4.41
C GLY A 18 -6.66 5.88 -5.20
N ARG A 19 -7.67 6.75 -5.35
CA ARG A 19 -8.88 6.47 -6.15
C ARG A 19 -8.51 6.17 -7.60
N ARG A 20 -7.75 7.04 -8.26
CA ARG A 20 -7.35 6.86 -9.67
C ARG A 20 -6.52 5.61 -9.89
N ALA A 21 -5.54 5.35 -9.05
CA ALA A 21 -4.66 4.18 -9.16
C ALA A 21 -5.45 2.87 -8.96
N PHE A 22 -6.34 2.82 -7.95
CA PHE A 22 -7.17 1.65 -7.71
C PHE A 22 -8.15 1.40 -8.85
N VAL A 23 -8.88 2.42 -9.30
CA VAL A 23 -9.84 2.30 -10.41
C VAL A 23 -9.16 1.86 -11.70
N ALA A 24 -7.99 2.43 -12.02
CA ALA A 24 -7.25 2.07 -13.23
C ALA A 24 -6.82 0.60 -13.25
N LYS A 25 -6.47 0.03 -12.10
CA LYS A 25 -5.98 -1.35 -12.01
C LYS A 25 -7.11 -2.36 -11.76
N PHE A 26 -8.07 -2.04 -10.89
CA PHE A 26 -9.03 -2.98 -10.33
C PHE A 26 -10.50 -2.61 -10.57
N GLY A 27 -10.79 -1.40 -11.03
CA GLY A 27 -12.17 -0.90 -11.14
C GLY A 27 -13.11 -1.80 -11.96
N HIS A 28 -12.56 -2.50 -12.96
CA HIS A 28 -13.31 -3.42 -13.82
C HIS A 28 -13.75 -4.72 -13.12
N LEU A 29 -13.22 -5.03 -11.93
CA LEU A 29 -13.54 -6.23 -11.16
C LEU A 29 -14.83 -6.10 -10.34
N TYR A 30 -15.30 -4.88 -10.07
CA TYR A 30 -16.33 -4.62 -9.09
C TYR A 30 -17.59 -3.99 -9.69
N SER A 31 -18.72 -4.21 -9.03
CA SER A 31 -19.91 -3.42 -9.28
C SER A 31 -19.67 -1.95 -8.91
N ALA A 32 -20.42 -1.03 -9.52
CA ALA A 32 -20.29 0.39 -9.23
C ALA A 32 -20.51 0.70 -7.73
N ALA A 33 -21.46 0.00 -7.09
CA ALA A 33 -21.76 0.18 -5.67
C ALA A 33 -20.61 -0.28 -4.76
N ASN A 34 -20.04 -1.48 -5.01
CA ASN A 34 -18.91 -2.01 -4.25
C ASN A 34 -17.66 -1.14 -4.42
N LEU A 35 -17.40 -0.71 -5.67
CA LEU A 35 -16.27 0.18 -5.96
C LEU A 35 -16.42 1.51 -5.23
N ALA A 36 -17.57 2.18 -5.32
CA ALA A 36 -17.80 3.46 -4.66
C ALA A 36 -17.59 3.35 -3.14
N ARG A 37 -18.18 2.34 -2.52
CA ARG A 37 -18.04 2.10 -1.08
C ARG A 37 -16.58 1.87 -0.69
N PHE A 38 -15.85 1.01 -1.41
CA PHE A 38 -14.44 0.76 -1.13
C PHE A 38 -13.59 2.02 -1.25
N LEU A 39 -13.82 2.83 -2.30
CA LEU A 39 -13.08 4.07 -2.51
C LEU A 39 -13.34 5.07 -1.38
N ASP A 40 -14.57 5.13 -0.85
CA ASP A 40 -14.89 5.99 0.30
C ASP A 40 -14.27 5.46 1.60
N ASP A 41 -14.35 4.16 1.84
CA ASP A 41 -13.78 3.53 3.04
C ASP A 41 -12.23 3.60 3.07
N SER A 42 -11.57 3.70 1.91
CA SER A 42 -10.10 3.62 1.80
C SER A 42 -9.42 4.95 1.46
N HIS A 43 -10.10 5.82 0.72
CA HIS A 43 -9.50 7.00 0.10
C HIS A 43 -10.28 8.31 0.33
N ALA A 44 -11.32 8.32 1.18
CA ALA A 44 -11.92 9.59 1.58
C ALA A 44 -10.91 10.47 2.32
N GLU A 45 -11.02 11.78 2.17
CA GLU A 45 -10.10 12.74 2.83
C GLU A 45 -10.08 12.56 4.35
N THR A 46 -11.22 12.29 4.97
CA THR A 46 -11.32 12.01 6.42
C THR A 46 -10.51 10.78 6.82
N VAL A 47 -10.51 9.72 6.00
CA VAL A 47 -9.74 8.50 6.23
C VAL A 47 -8.26 8.77 6.07
N VAL A 48 -7.85 9.45 5.00
CA VAL A 48 -6.44 9.78 4.75
C VAL A 48 -5.89 10.71 5.84
N ALA A 49 -6.66 11.73 6.24
CA ALA A 49 -6.28 12.64 7.32
C ALA A 49 -6.06 11.90 8.65
N ALA A 50 -6.99 11.01 9.01
CA ALA A 50 -6.85 10.18 10.21
C ALA A 50 -5.60 9.27 10.14
N GLN A 51 -5.29 8.71 8.99
CA GLN A 51 -4.12 7.86 8.79
C GLN A 51 -2.80 8.63 8.94
N ILE A 52 -2.71 9.85 8.39
CA ILE A 52 -1.52 10.71 8.52
C ILE A 52 -1.27 11.08 9.99
N GLY A 53 -2.33 11.26 10.78
CA GLY A 53 -2.25 11.61 12.21
C GLY A 53 -1.88 10.45 13.15
N ARG A 54 -1.84 9.21 12.68
CA ARG A 54 -1.55 8.03 13.52
C ARG A 54 -0.09 7.96 13.92
N THR A 55 0.17 7.54 15.16
CA THR A 55 1.53 7.34 15.68
C THR A 55 2.16 6.01 15.24
N ASP A 56 1.33 5.01 14.96
CA ASP A 56 1.73 3.67 14.51
C ASP A 56 1.75 3.50 12.99
N MET A 57 1.45 4.57 12.25
CA MET A 57 1.47 4.60 10.77
C MET A 57 2.42 5.70 10.27
N ARG A 58 3.02 5.45 9.14
CA ARG A 58 3.71 6.47 8.34
C ARG A 58 3.17 6.44 6.92
N VAL A 59 2.90 7.62 6.41
CA VAL A 59 2.54 7.82 5.01
C VAL A 59 3.67 8.59 4.35
N ALA A 60 4.36 7.98 3.39
CA ALA A 60 5.38 8.65 2.59
C ALA A 60 4.84 8.94 1.20
N VAL A 61 5.25 10.06 0.64
CA VAL A 61 4.90 10.49 -0.71
C VAL A 61 6.15 10.75 -1.54
N ILE A 62 6.03 10.53 -2.83
CA ILE A 62 6.99 11.05 -3.82
C ILE A 62 6.29 12.19 -4.53
N GLU A 63 6.88 13.37 -4.41
CA GLU A 63 6.50 14.57 -5.14
C GLU A 63 7.37 14.72 -6.38
N GLN A 64 6.73 14.94 -7.52
CA GLN A 64 7.37 15.22 -8.80
C GLN A 64 6.60 16.31 -9.53
N ASP A 65 7.32 17.32 -10.02
CA ASP A 65 6.76 18.44 -10.78
C ASP A 65 5.60 19.17 -10.06
N GLY A 66 5.70 19.27 -8.71
CA GLY A 66 4.71 19.92 -7.86
C GLY A 66 3.45 19.09 -7.55
N ALA A 67 3.42 17.81 -7.94
CA ALA A 67 2.29 16.91 -7.67
C ALA A 67 2.74 15.62 -6.96
N ILE A 68 1.82 14.99 -6.22
CA ILE A 68 2.06 13.68 -5.62
C ILE A 68 1.99 12.61 -6.72
N ALA A 69 3.14 12.01 -7.01
CA ALA A 69 3.30 10.99 -8.06
C ALA A 69 3.11 9.56 -7.53
N SER A 70 3.37 9.33 -6.24
CA SER A 70 3.28 8.01 -5.62
C SER A 70 3.21 8.14 -4.11
N PHE A 71 2.61 7.16 -3.42
CA PHE A 71 2.62 7.10 -1.96
C PHE A 71 2.72 5.66 -1.44
N CYS A 72 3.19 5.53 -0.19
CA CYS A 72 3.20 4.29 0.57
C CYS A 72 2.60 4.54 1.95
N LYS A 73 1.68 3.66 2.38
CA LYS A 73 1.15 3.59 3.75
C LYS A 73 1.75 2.38 4.45
N LEU A 74 2.53 2.64 5.48
CA LEU A 74 3.22 1.62 6.28
C LEU A 74 2.72 1.67 7.71
N VAL A 75 2.33 0.53 8.29
CA VAL A 75 1.96 0.40 9.69
C VAL A 75 2.99 -0.41 10.46
N ARG A 76 3.20 -0.03 11.73
CA ARG A 76 4.18 -0.63 12.62
C ARG A 76 3.83 -2.06 13.03
N ALA A 77 2.53 -2.38 13.14
CA ALA A 77 2.04 -3.71 13.47
C ALA A 77 1.12 -4.21 12.36
N SER A 78 1.44 -5.36 11.79
CA SER A 78 0.61 -5.98 10.77
C SER A 78 -0.74 -6.39 11.32
N SER A 79 -1.78 -6.19 10.51
CA SER A 79 -3.15 -6.67 10.75
C SER A 79 -3.50 -7.91 9.92
N LEU A 80 -2.57 -8.40 9.13
CA LEU A 80 -2.78 -9.61 8.32
C LEU A 80 -2.88 -10.86 9.19
N PRO A 81 -3.56 -11.92 8.71
CA PRO A 81 -3.65 -13.20 9.42
C PRO A 81 -2.25 -13.77 9.71
N ARG A 82 -2.11 -14.43 10.85
CA ARG A 82 -0.83 -14.97 11.28
C ARG A 82 -0.45 -16.25 10.52
N HIS A 83 0.40 -16.11 9.52
CA HIS A 83 0.93 -17.21 8.71
C HIS A 83 2.46 -17.36 8.80
N THR A 84 3.13 -16.53 9.58
CA THR A 84 4.58 -16.60 9.83
C THR A 84 4.87 -16.66 11.33
N GLN A 85 6.12 -16.83 11.69
CA GLN A 85 6.59 -16.82 13.08
C GLN A 85 7.08 -15.44 13.54
N ALA A 86 6.90 -14.39 12.72
CA ALA A 86 7.29 -13.03 13.06
C ALA A 86 6.61 -12.56 14.37
N LEU A 87 7.39 -11.89 15.20
CA LEU A 87 6.94 -11.35 16.48
C LEU A 87 6.51 -9.89 16.37
N THR A 88 7.17 -9.14 15.50
CA THR A 88 6.97 -7.70 15.31
C THR A 88 6.85 -7.33 13.82
N PRO A 89 5.95 -7.96 13.05
CA PRO A 89 5.85 -7.68 11.62
C PRO A 89 5.28 -6.29 11.35
N ALA A 90 5.93 -5.53 10.44
CA ALA A 90 5.36 -4.33 9.85
C ALA A 90 4.57 -4.67 8.58
N GLU A 91 3.62 -3.82 8.18
CA GLU A 91 2.79 -4.06 7.00
C GLU A 91 2.75 -2.85 6.08
N ILE A 92 3.00 -3.09 4.79
CA ILE A 92 2.66 -2.14 3.73
C ILE A 92 1.17 -2.31 3.41
N LYS A 93 0.35 -1.32 3.83
CA LYS A 93 -1.09 -1.29 3.54
C LYS A 93 -1.39 -0.90 2.10
N GLN A 94 -0.65 0.05 1.57
CA GLN A 94 -0.83 0.56 0.20
C GLN A 94 0.52 1.06 -0.32
N LEU A 95 0.81 0.74 -1.57
CA LEU A 95 1.92 1.30 -2.35
C LEU A 95 1.39 1.59 -3.74
N TYR A 96 1.07 2.86 -4.00
CA TYR A 96 0.43 3.29 -5.22
C TYR A 96 1.28 4.32 -5.97
N THR A 97 1.27 4.18 -7.28
CA THR A 97 1.92 5.12 -8.21
C THR A 97 0.89 5.60 -9.23
N ASP A 98 0.95 6.86 -9.61
CA ASP A 98 0.12 7.39 -10.69
C ASP A 98 0.26 6.48 -11.92
N PRO A 99 -0.85 6.01 -12.51
CA PRO A 99 -0.82 5.12 -13.67
C PRO A 99 0.05 5.62 -14.83
N ALA A 100 0.13 6.94 -15.02
CA ALA A 100 0.95 7.56 -16.07
C ALA A 100 2.47 7.54 -15.75
N LEU A 101 2.83 7.24 -14.50
CA LEU A 101 4.22 7.29 -14.00
C LEU A 101 4.76 5.93 -13.58
N ILE A 102 4.02 4.85 -13.84
CA ILE A 102 4.48 3.48 -13.58
C ILE A 102 5.76 3.20 -14.37
N GLY A 103 6.69 2.44 -13.77
CA GLY A 103 7.98 2.09 -14.41
C GLY A 103 9.08 3.13 -14.23
N ARG A 104 8.82 4.28 -13.58
CA ARG A 104 9.81 5.35 -13.36
C ARG A 104 10.58 5.25 -12.05
N GLY A 105 10.49 4.11 -11.35
CA GLY A 105 11.26 3.85 -10.13
C GLY A 105 10.63 4.38 -8.84
N HIS A 106 9.45 5.01 -8.88
CA HIS A 106 8.78 5.53 -7.68
C HIS A 106 8.50 4.44 -6.65
N GLY A 107 7.93 3.30 -7.09
CA GLY A 107 7.65 2.16 -6.22
C GLY A 107 8.90 1.61 -5.55
N ALA A 108 10.02 1.53 -6.28
CA ALA A 108 11.31 1.07 -5.72
C ALA A 108 11.78 1.99 -4.58
N ARG A 109 11.75 3.30 -4.79
CA ARG A 109 12.15 4.26 -3.75
C ARG A 109 11.26 4.21 -2.50
N LEU A 110 9.94 4.03 -2.69
CA LEU A 110 9.02 3.87 -1.57
C LEU A 110 9.22 2.54 -0.84
N MET A 111 9.55 1.47 -1.55
CA MET A 111 9.86 0.18 -0.95
C MET A 111 11.15 0.25 -0.12
N ASP A 112 12.21 0.86 -0.66
CA ASP A 112 13.47 1.07 0.06
C ASP A 112 13.23 1.88 1.35
N TRP A 113 12.43 2.95 1.26
CA TRP A 113 12.03 3.74 2.42
C TRP A 113 11.23 2.92 3.43
N ALA A 114 10.26 2.11 2.98
CA ALA A 114 9.41 1.31 3.87
C ALA A 114 10.23 0.26 4.64
N LEU A 115 11.18 -0.42 3.98
CA LEU A 115 12.08 -1.35 4.63
C LEU A 115 13.00 -0.67 5.65
N ALA A 116 13.56 0.50 5.32
CA ALA A 116 14.36 1.27 6.26
C ALA A 116 13.53 1.69 7.49
N GLN A 117 12.33 2.21 7.28
CA GLN A 117 11.43 2.61 8.36
C GLN A 117 10.99 1.43 9.24
N ALA A 118 10.75 0.26 8.66
CA ALA A 118 10.42 -0.95 9.42
C ALA A 118 11.59 -1.41 10.30
N ARG A 119 12.84 -1.36 9.77
CA ARG A 119 14.04 -1.61 10.57
C ARG A 119 14.18 -0.64 11.74
N ASP A 120 13.96 0.65 11.50
CA ASP A 120 13.99 1.69 12.56
C ASP A 120 12.95 1.44 13.65
N TRP A 121 11.84 0.82 13.32
CA TRP A 121 10.82 0.40 14.28
C TRP A 121 11.16 -0.90 15.02
N GLY A 122 12.21 -1.61 14.62
CA GLY A 122 12.59 -2.92 15.14
C GLY A 122 11.69 -4.05 14.66
N ALA A 123 11.08 -3.88 13.46
CA ALA A 123 10.31 -4.95 12.85
C ALA A 123 11.24 -6.10 12.44
N ASP A 124 10.77 -7.33 12.61
CA ASP A 124 11.48 -8.55 12.23
C ASP A 124 11.06 -9.07 10.84
N GLU A 125 9.93 -8.58 10.31
CA GLU A 125 9.40 -9.00 9.02
C GLU A 125 8.59 -7.88 8.37
N MET A 126 8.64 -7.77 7.05
CA MET A 126 7.72 -6.97 6.24
C MET A 126 6.63 -7.87 5.68
N GLN A 127 5.38 -7.44 5.82
CA GLN A 127 4.21 -8.14 5.29
C GLN A 127 3.38 -7.23 4.39
N LEU A 128 2.69 -7.83 3.43
CA LEU A 128 1.70 -7.15 2.59
C LEU A 128 0.74 -8.17 1.96
N SER A 129 -0.39 -7.69 1.46
CA SER A 129 -1.25 -8.47 0.58
C SER A 129 -1.12 -8.01 -0.85
N VAL A 130 -1.27 -8.94 -1.79
CA VAL A 130 -1.23 -8.66 -3.22
C VAL A 130 -2.27 -9.51 -3.95
N TYR A 131 -3.00 -8.88 -4.87
CA TYR A 131 -4.01 -9.55 -5.68
C TYR A 131 -3.40 -10.76 -6.43
N ALA A 132 -4.04 -11.93 -6.34
CA ALA A 132 -3.53 -13.19 -6.87
C ALA A 132 -3.26 -13.13 -8.40
N HIS A 133 -4.02 -12.30 -9.12
CA HIS A 133 -3.86 -12.12 -10.57
C HIS A 133 -3.05 -10.86 -10.94
N ASN A 134 -2.19 -10.37 -10.04
CA ASN A 134 -1.25 -9.27 -10.31
C ASN A 134 0.21 -9.74 -10.31
N PRO A 135 0.64 -10.49 -11.36
CA PRO A 135 2.00 -11.06 -11.42
C PRO A 135 3.11 -10.00 -11.44
N GLU A 136 2.82 -8.81 -11.95
CA GLU A 136 3.79 -7.69 -11.99
C GLU A 136 4.13 -7.22 -10.57
N ALA A 137 3.13 -7.01 -9.72
CA ALA A 137 3.35 -6.64 -8.33
C ALA A 137 4.03 -7.77 -7.55
N GLN A 138 3.63 -9.02 -7.76
CA GLN A 138 4.27 -10.16 -7.14
C GLN A 138 5.77 -10.25 -7.52
N LYS A 139 6.10 -10.06 -8.79
CA LYS A 139 7.48 -10.02 -9.27
C LYS A 139 8.25 -8.84 -8.67
N PHE A 140 7.59 -7.69 -8.49
CA PHE A 140 8.17 -6.53 -7.85
C PHE A 140 8.56 -6.84 -6.40
N TYR A 141 7.66 -7.39 -5.59
CA TYR A 141 7.94 -7.68 -4.18
C TYR A 141 8.98 -8.79 -4.00
N ARG A 142 9.01 -9.81 -4.87
CA ARG A 142 10.05 -10.85 -4.84
C ARG A 142 11.46 -10.30 -5.00
N ARG A 143 11.65 -9.21 -5.74
CA ARG A 143 12.98 -8.56 -5.84
C ARG A 143 13.48 -8.00 -4.53
N TYR A 144 12.58 -7.80 -3.56
CA TYR A 144 12.90 -7.35 -2.20
C TYR A 144 12.95 -8.50 -1.19
N GLY A 145 12.92 -9.75 -1.65
CA GLY A 145 12.95 -10.93 -0.79
C GLY A 145 11.63 -11.25 -0.11
N LEU A 146 10.51 -10.64 -0.54
CA LEU A 146 9.20 -11.00 -0.05
C LEU A 146 8.58 -12.05 -0.96
N ASP A 147 8.18 -13.18 -0.38
CA ASP A 147 7.56 -14.29 -1.10
C ASP A 147 6.18 -14.63 -0.53
N LYS A 148 5.38 -15.34 -1.34
CA LYS A 148 4.07 -15.81 -0.93
C LYS A 148 4.19 -16.79 0.24
N VAL A 149 3.48 -16.51 1.32
CA VAL A 149 3.40 -17.36 2.52
C VAL A 149 2.02 -17.95 2.74
N ALA A 150 0.96 -17.33 2.20
CA ALA A 150 -0.40 -17.84 2.33
C ALA A 150 -1.32 -17.33 1.20
N ASP A 151 -2.42 -18.05 0.99
CA ASP A 151 -3.61 -17.54 0.31
C ASP A 151 -4.50 -16.87 1.34
N ILE A 152 -4.98 -15.67 1.03
CA ILE A 152 -5.89 -14.90 1.87
C ILE A 152 -7.00 -14.30 1.03
N GLU A 153 -7.98 -13.71 1.68
CA GLU A 153 -9.13 -13.08 1.04
C GLU A 153 -9.13 -11.58 1.29
N PHE A 154 -9.57 -10.83 0.28
CA PHE A 154 -9.81 -9.40 0.39
C PHE A 154 -11.22 -9.07 -0.09
N TRP A 155 -11.99 -8.40 0.77
CA TRP A 155 -13.38 -8.10 0.49
C TRP A 155 -13.58 -6.66 0.05
N VAL A 156 -14.26 -6.48 -1.07
CA VAL A 156 -14.71 -5.19 -1.60
C VAL A 156 -16.24 -5.22 -1.65
N GLY A 157 -16.87 -4.71 -0.62
CA GLY A 157 -18.31 -4.90 -0.42
C GLY A 157 -18.65 -6.38 -0.21
N ASP A 158 -19.44 -6.96 -1.09
CA ASP A 158 -19.82 -8.39 -1.13
C ASP A 158 -18.97 -9.22 -2.11
N HIS A 159 -18.00 -8.61 -2.77
CA HIS A 159 -17.07 -9.27 -3.67
C HIS A 159 -15.80 -9.70 -2.95
N CYS A 160 -15.44 -10.98 -3.06
CA CYS A 160 -14.21 -11.54 -2.48
C CYS A 160 -13.14 -11.71 -3.54
N ASP A 161 -12.02 -11.02 -3.37
CA ASP A 161 -10.84 -11.19 -4.21
C ASP A 161 -9.88 -12.23 -3.62
N PRO A 162 -9.34 -13.13 -4.43
CA PRO A 162 -8.22 -13.96 -4.01
C PRO A 162 -6.96 -13.10 -3.91
N GLU A 163 -6.33 -13.09 -2.74
CA GLU A 163 -5.06 -12.43 -2.51
C GLU A 163 -4.00 -13.39 -1.99
N PHE A 164 -2.76 -13.02 -2.18
CA PHE A 164 -1.62 -13.67 -1.56
C PHE A 164 -1.03 -12.78 -0.48
N MET A 165 -0.84 -13.36 0.70
CA MET A 165 0.01 -12.75 1.69
C MET A 165 1.47 -12.98 1.30
N PHE A 166 2.23 -11.89 1.19
CA PHE A 166 3.66 -11.90 1.00
C PHE A 166 4.36 -11.47 2.28
N ALA A 167 5.45 -12.13 2.61
CA ALA A 167 6.28 -11.81 3.76
C ALA A 167 7.76 -12.03 3.44
N GLY A 168 8.62 -11.30 4.14
CA GLY A 168 10.06 -11.43 4.01
C GLY A 168 10.83 -10.53 4.97
N PRO A 169 12.16 -10.59 4.97
CA PRO A 169 13.01 -9.85 5.90
C PRO A 169 12.89 -8.33 5.65
N VAL A 170 13.09 -7.53 6.71
CA VAL A 170 13.22 -6.07 6.65
C VAL A 170 14.67 -5.63 6.42
#